data_e69e884545b13e8e21e724c370406b93
#
_entry.id   e69e884545b13e8e21e724c370406b93
#
_cell.length_a   1.000
_cell.length_b   1.000
_cell.length_c   1.000
_cell.angle_alpha   90.00
_cell.angle_beta   90.00
_cell.angle_gamma   90.00
#
_symmetry.space_group_name_H-M   'P 1'
#
loop_
_entity.id
_entity.type
_entity.pdbx_description
1 polymer ?
#
loop_
_entity_poly.entity_id
_entity_poly.type
_entity_poly.pdbx_seq_one_letter_code
_entity_poly.pdbx_strand_id
1 'polypeptide(L)'
;DTNIQILNTDNILRINISDSTSPLKENYSTLSVPKGGEYRIVLSDGSKVWLNSDSRLRFPSPFSGDKRTVFLEGEAYFEVAHDTQKPFVVSTEDMSIRVLGTKFNVKAYAEDEAVYTTLVSGSVRTNNKQSTYSTLLSPNEQCIYYPGNNRMETRKIDPQTFLGWVQGRFIFENETLEEILKQLGRWYDTEIFYQNPRVAKYRFTGNVDRFDQISTLLHMIEKTYPVSFTINGRTIVVK
;
A
#
# COMPACT_ATOMS: atom_id res chain seq x y z
N ASP A 1 -20.59 -5.59 -26.90
CA ASP A 1 -19.34 -4.83 -26.66
C ASP A 1 -19.55 -3.96 -25.42
N THR A 2 -18.89 -4.30 -24.33
CA THR A 2 -18.92 -3.49 -23.10
C THR A 2 -18.00 -2.30 -23.32
N ASN A 3 -18.58 -1.09 -23.44
CA ASN A 3 -17.77 0.12 -23.56
C ASN A 3 -17.22 0.52 -22.18
N ILE A 4 -15.96 0.22 -21.94
CA ILE A 4 -15.21 0.71 -20.78
C ILE A 4 -14.59 2.04 -21.19
N GLN A 5 -15.04 3.15 -20.59
CA GLN A 5 -14.39 4.45 -20.75
C GLN A 5 -13.41 4.68 -19.60
N ILE A 6 -12.15 4.86 -19.91
CA ILE A 6 -11.11 5.26 -18.96
C ILE A 6 -10.89 6.76 -19.14
N LEU A 7 -11.30 7.55 -18.16
CA LEU A 7 -11.07 9.01 -18.14
C LEU A 7 -9.89 9.28 -17.20
N ASN A 8 -8.85 9.91 -17.71
CA ASN A 8 -7.73 10.40 -16.91
C ASN A 8 -7.87 11.92 -16.76
N THR A 9 -8.19 12.37 -15.56
CA THR A 9 -8.27 13.81 -15.22
C THR A 9 -7.56 14.01 -13.89
N ASP A 10 -6.57 14.89 -13.85
CA ASP A 10 -5.81 15.26 -12.64
C ASP A 10 -5.18 14.04 -11.90
N ASN A 11 -4.54 13.14 -12.64
CA ASN A 11 -3.98 11.87 -12.12
C ASN A 11 -5.03 10.93 -11.49
N ILE A 12 -6.31 11.11 -11.82
CA ILE A 12 -7.40 10.23 -11.38
C ILE A 12 -7.92 9.44 -12.58
N LEU A 13 -7.77 8.13 -12.54
CA LEU A 13 -8.40 7.22 -13.49
C LEU A 13 -9.84 6.95 -13.05
N ARG A 14 -10.81 7.26 -13.88
CA ARG A 14 -12.21 6.88 -13.66
C ARG A 14 -12.63 5.83 -14.68
N ILE A 15 -13.24 4.75 -14.19
CA ILE A 15 -13.75 3.68 -15.01
C ILE A 15 -15.27 3.79 -15.03
N ASN A 16 -15.80 4.24 -16.16
CA ASN A 16 -17.24 4.28 -16.42
C ASN A 16 -17.62 3.07 -17.30
N ILE A 17 -18.67 2.38 -16.93
CA ILE A 17 -19.26 1.30 -17.71
C ILE A 17 -20.58 1.80 -18.24
N SER A 18 -20.75 1.85 -19.56
CA SER A 18 -22.05 2.09 -20.18
C SER A 18 -22.85 0.79 -20.25
N ASP A 19 -24.13 0.86 -19.87
CA ASP A 19 -25.06 -0.28 -19.81
C ASP A 19 -25.01 -1.15 -21.07
N SER A 20 -24.77 -2.44 -20.85
CA SER A 20 -25.05 -3.48 -21.85
C SER A 20 -26.05 -4.47 -21.27
N THR A 21 -27.08 -4.78 -22.02
CA THR A 21 -28.17 -5.71 -21.67
C THR A 21 -27.76 -7.19 -21.68
N SER A 22 -26.47 -7.49 -21.84
CA SER A 22 -25.95 -8.85 -21.84
C SER A 22 -25.32 -9.19 -20.47
N PRO A 23 -25.34 -10.48 -20.03
CA PRO A 23 -24.68 -10.88 -18.81
C PRO A 23 -23.18 -10.51 -18.89
N LEU A 24 -22.76 -9.58 -18.04
CA LEU A 24 -21.41 -9.00 -18.05
C LEU A 24 -20.40 -10.07 -17.64
N LYS A 25 -19.56 -10.48 -18.58
CA LYS A 25 -18.39 -11.30 -18.29
C LYS A 25 -17.37 -10.43 -17.54
N GLU A 26 -16.87 -10.89 -16.40
CA GLU A 26 -15.82 -10.16 -15.68
C GLU A 26 -14.58 -10.00 -16.56
N ASN A 27 -14.28 -8.76 -16.90
CA ASN A 27 -13.02 -8.41 -17.56
C ASN A 27 -12.08 -7.80 -16.52
N TYR A 28 -10.93 -8.42 -16.35
CA TYR A 28 -9.92 -7.92 -15.44
C TYR A 28 -9.02 -6.89 -16.11
N SER A 29 -8.86 -5.76 -15.44
CA SER A 29 -7.87 -4.73 -15.77
C SER A 29 -6.77 -4.71 -14.70
N THR A 30 -5.58 -4.28 -15.10
CA THR A 30 -4.44 -4.12 -14.19
C THR A 30 -3.91 -2.70 -14.29
N LEU A 31 -3.85 -2.00 -13.15
CA LEU A 31 -3.15 -0.73 -13.00
C LEU A 31 -1.81 -1.00 -12.32
N SER A 32 -0.72 -0.68 -13.00
CA SER A 32 0.65 -0.78 -12.46
C SER A 32 1.23 0.61 -12.29
N VAL A 33 1.73 0.88 -11.10
CA VAL A 33 2.42 2.12 -10.72
C VAL A 33 3.90 1.83 -10.63
N PRO A 34 4.75 2.46 -11.44
CA PRO A 34 6.19 2.26 -11.36
C PRO A 34 6.78 2.89 -10.09
N LYS A 35 8.04 2.60 -9.81
CA LYS A 35 8.82 3.34 -8.81
C LYS A 35 8.78 4.83 -9.14
N GLY A 36 8.74 5.69 -8.11
CA GLY A 36 8.64 7.14 -8.26
C GLY A 36 7.25 7.66 -8.64
N GLY A 37 6.26 6.79 -8.82
CA GLY A 37 4.89 7.16 -9.17
C GLY A 37 3.89 6.96 -8.04
N GLU A 38 2.74 7.59 -8.17
CA GLU A 38 1.52 7.30 -7.42
C GLU A 38 0.31 7.52 -8.31
N TYR A 39 -0.76 6.77 -8.10
CA TYR A 39 -1.98 6.90 -8.89
C TYR A 39 -3.24 6.79 -8.04
N ARG A 40 -4.29 7.46 -8.51
CA ARG A 40 -5.63 7.36 -7.92
C ARG A 40 -6.58 6.76 -8.93
N ILE A 41 -7.45 5.85 -8.48
CA ILE A 41 -8.48 5.24 -9.32
C ILE A 41 -9.82 5.24 -8.59
N VAL A 42 -10.89 5.45 -9.34
CA VAL A 42 -12.27 5.24 -8.89
C VAL A 42 -12.78 3.98 -9.59
N LEU A 43 -13.11 2.96 -8.81
CA LEU A 43 -13.64 1.69 -9.31
C LEU A 43 -15.11 1.82 -9.70
N SER A 44 -15.64 0.83 -10.40
CA SER A 44 -17.02 0.83 -10.92
C SER A 44 -18.11 0.86 -9.84
N ASP A 45 -17.79 0.49 -8.61
CA ASP A 45 -18.68 0.58 -7.45
C ASP A 45 -18.61 1.92 -6.70
N GLY A 46 -17.79 2.87 -7.21
CA GLY A 46 -17.52 4.16 -6.57
C GLY A 46 -16.44 4.14 -5.50
N SER A 47 -15.85 2.99 -5.20
CA SER A 47 -14.71 2.90 -4.28
C SER A 47 -13.50 3.63 -4.86
N LYS A 48 -12.79 4.36 -3.98
CA LYS A 48 -11.58 5.10 -4.35
C LYS A 48 -10.35 4.38 -3.84
N VAL A 49 -9.33 4.28 -4.67
CA VAL A 49 -8.07 3.63 -4.33
C VAL A 49 -6.91 4.53 -4.71
N TRP A 50 -6.00 4.74 -3.79
CA TRP A 50 -4.69 5.37 -4.02
C TRP A 50 -3.65 4.26 -4.03
N LEU A 51 -2.85 4.20 -5.08
CA LEU A 51 -1.74 3.27 -5.19
C LEU A 51 -0.43 4.01 -4.98
N ASN A 52 0.40 3.47 -4.11
CA ASN A 52 1.75 3.96 -3.85
C ASN A 52 2.74 3.47 -4.92
N SER A 53 3.97 3.98 -4.88
CA SER A 53 5.07 3.59 -5.78
C SER A 53 5.29 2.08 -5.75
N ASP A 54 5.67 1.52 -6.90
CA ASP A 54 5.97 0.10 -7.09
C ASP A 54 4.81 -0.82 -6.69
N SER A 55 3.58 -0.44 -7.09
CA SER A 55 2.36 -1.15 -6.71
C SER A 55 1.53 -1.53 -7.93
N ARG A 56 0.79 -2.62 -7.78
CA ARG A 56 -0.10 -3.16 -8.82
C ARG A 56 -1.45 -3.52 -8.24
N LEU A 57 -2.52 -3.04 -8.89
CA LEU A 57 -3.90 -3.41 -8.58
C LEU A 57 -4.55 -4.07 -9.78
N ARG A 58 -4.98 -5.32 -9.61
CA ARG A 58 -5.82 -6.03 -10.59
C ARG A 58 -7.25 -6.11 -10.07
N PHE A 59 -8.20 -5.72 -10.89
CA PHE A 59 -9.61 -5.62 -10.51
C PHE A 59 -10.52 -5.94 -11.69
N PRO A 60 -11.73 -6.48 -11.45
CA PRO A 60 -12.72 -6.65 -12.49
C PRO A 60 -13.48 -5.35 -12.73
N SER A 61 -13.95 -5.18 -13.94
CA SER A 61 -14.86 -4.09 -14.31
C SER A 61 -15.91 -4.62 -15.29
N PRO A 62 -17.19 -4.71 -14.84
CA PRO A 62 -17.74 -4.45 -13.50
C PRO A 62 -17.46 -5.57 -12.49
N PHE A 63 -17.82 -5.35 -11.22
CA PHE A 63 -17.93 -6.43 -10.24
C PHE A 63 -19.21 -7.22 -10.48
N SER A 64 -19.15 -8.47 -10.94
CA SER A 64 -20.33 -9.27 -11.30
C SER A 64 -20.74 -10.29 -10.23
N GLY A 65 -19.78 -10.88 -9.48
CA GLY A 65 -20.03 -11.90 -8.47
C GLY A 65 -20.69 -11.40 -7.17
N ASP A 66 -20.74 -12.25 -6.16
CA ASP A 66 -21.26 -11.98 -4.81
C ASP A 66 -20.31 -11.13 -3.93
N LYS A 67 -19.14 -10.82 -4.44
CA LYS A 67 -18.09 -10.03 -3.79
C LYS A 67 -17.45 -9.06 -4.79
N ARG A 68 -16.91 -7.98 -4.27
CA ARG A 68 -16.09 -7.00 -4.99
C ARG A 68 -14.62 -7.32 -4.72
N THR A 69 -14.02 -8.23 -5.49
CA THR A 69 -12.66 -8.69 -5.23
C THR A 69 -11.65 -7.96 -6.10
N VAL A 70 -10.60 -7.42 -5.47
CA VAL A 70 -9.42 -6.84 -6.12
C VAL A 70 -8.16 -7.55 -5.61
N PHE A 71 -7.10 -7.53 -6.42
CA PHE A 71 -5.82 -8.14 -6.09
C PHE A 71 -4.75 -7.06 -6.02
N LEU A 72 -4.03 -7.02 -4.89
CA LEU A 72 -3.01 -6.01 -4.60
C LEU A 72 -1.63 -6.66 -4.43
N GLU A 73 -0.65 -6.10 -5.13
CA GLU A 73 0.79 -6.23 -4.85
C GLU A 73 1.31 -4.82 -4.55
N GLY A 74 2.09 -4.64 -3.49
CA GLY A 74 2.56 -3.32 -3.07
C GLY A 74 1.67 -2.64 -2.03
N GLU A 75 1.46 -1.33 -2.12
CA GLU A 75 0.73 -0.57 -1.11
C GLU A 75 -0.40 0.25 -1.71
N ALA A 76 -1.58 0.17 -1.06
CA ALA A 76 -2.73 0.97 -1.44
C ALA A 76 -3.58 1.39 -0.25
N TYR A 77 -4.11 2.61 -0.33
CA TYR A 77 -5.13 3.13 0.56
C TYR A 77 -6.50 3.05 -0.13
N PHE A 78 -7.49 2.59 0.61
CA PHE A 78 -8.84 2.33 0.12
C PHE A 78 -9.87 3.16 0.87
N GLU A 79 -10.77 3.82 0.14
CA GLU A 79 -12.03 4.34 0.63
C GLU A 79 -13.16 3.57 -0.07
N VAL A 80 -13.64 2.50 0.57
CA VAL A 80 -14.58 1.58 -0.02
C VAL A 80 -16.01 2.08 0.11
N ALA A 81 -16.74 2.09 -1.01
CA ALA A 81 -18.18 2.39 -1.02
C ALA A 81 -18.95 1.38 -0.15
N HIS A 82 -19.87 1.88 0.68
CA HIS A 82 -20.61 1.04 1.62
C HIS A 82 -21.62 0.14 0.89
N ASP A 83 -21.48 -1.17 1.08
CA ASP A 83 -22.42 -2.18 0.60
C ASP A 83 -22.34 -3.43 1.48
N THR A 84 -23.39 -3.69 2.26
CA THR A 84 -23.48 -4.84 3.17
C THR A 84 -23.82 -6.14 2.45
N GLN A 85 -24.45 -6.06 1.27
CA GLN A 85 -24.88 -7.22 0.51
C GLN A 85 -23.74 -7.78 -0.34
N LYS A 86 -22.82 -6.92 -0.79
CA LYS A 86 -21.70 -7.30 -1.66
C LYS A 86 -20.37 -6.87 -1.05
N PRO A 87 -19.75 -7.68 -0.17
CA PRO A 87 -18.52 -7.34 0.50
C PRO A 87 -17.38 -7.02 -0.46
N PHE A 88 -16.51 -6.07 -0.07
CA PHE A 88 -15.28 -5.77 -0.78
C PHE A 88 -14.13 -6.58 -0.19
N VAL A 89 -13.31 -7.18 -1.05
CA VAL A 89 -12.20 -8.05 -0.66
C VAL A 89 -10.92 -7.59 -1.35
N VAL A 90 -9.91 -7.22 -0.56
CA VAL A 90 -8.54 -7.06 -1.07
C VAL A 90 -7.80 -8.37 -0.85
N SER A 91 -7.35 -8.99 -1.93
CA SER A 91 -6.55 -10.21 -1.92
C SER A 91 -5.09 -9.86 -2.21
N THR A 92 -4.19 -10.16 -1.31
CA THR A 92 -2.73 -10.11 -1.54
C THR A 92 -2.21 -11.53 -1.76
N GLU A 93 -0.92 -11.72 -1.90
CA GLU A 93 -0.32 -13.06 -1.96
C GLU A 93 -0.63 -13.87 -0.70
N ASP A 94 -0.53 -13.26 0.48
CA ASP A 94 -0.59 -13.96 1.77
C ASP A 94 -1.90 -13.74 2.55
N MET A 95 -2.64 -12.69 2.24
CA MET A 95 -3.81 -12.28 3.03
C MET A 95 -5.05 -12.04 2.19
N SER A 96 -6.20 -12.16 2.86
CA SER A 96 -7.51 -11.72 2.39
C SER A 96 -8.11 -10.75 3.40
N ILE A 97 -8.40 -9.52 2.95
CA ILE A 97 -8.91 -8.42 3.75
C ILE A 97 -10.34 -8.10 3.29
N ARG A 98 -11.33 -8.31 4.16
CA ARG A 98 -12.75 -8.15 3.85
C ARG A 98 -13.35 -6.97 4.59
N VAL A 99 -14.08 -6.12 3.87
CA VAL A 99 -14.78 -4.93 4.39
C VAL A 99 -16.16 -4.77 3.77
N LEU A 100 -17.01 -3.91 4.37
CA LEU A 100 -18.34 -3.58 3.85
C LEU A 100 -18.48 -2.11 3.45
N GLY A 101 -17.57 -1.23 3.93
CA GLY A 101 -17.56 0.21 3.69
C GLY A 101 -16.62 0.87 4.68
N THR A 102 -15.34 1.00 4.32
CA THR A 102 -14.25 1.15 5.28
C THR A 102 -13.13 1.97 4.64
N LYS A 103 -12.42 2.74 5.46
CA LYS A 103 -11.17 3.41 5.08
C LYS A 103 -10.00 2.69 5.73
N PHE A 104 -9.06 2.18 4.93
CA PHE A 104 -7.94 1.39 5.42
C PHE A 104 -6.77 1.40 4.44
N ASN A 105 -5.57 1.14 4.94
CA ASN A 105 -4.35 0.96 4.15
C ASN A 105 -3.92 -0.51 4.18
N VAL A 106 -3.43 -1.01 3.05
CA VAL A 106 -2.79 -2.33 2.95
C VAL A 106 -1.41 -2.13 2.34
N LYS A 107 -0.36 -2.64 3.02
CA LYS A 107 1.01 -2.68 2.53
C LYS A 107 1.45 -4.14 2.45
N ALA A 108 1.70 -4.61 1.23
CA ALA A 108 1.98 -6.00 0.89
C ALA A 108 3.00 -6.09 -0.25
N TYR A 109 4.19 -5.52 -0.03
CA TYR A 109 5.32 -5.68 -0.95
C TYR A 109 5.97 -7.04 -0.73
N ALA A 110 6.32 -7.73 -1.82
CA ALA A 110 6.91 -9.07 -1.76
C ALA A 110 8.27 -9.12 -1.04
N GLU A 111 9.05 -8.02 -1.10
CA GLU A 111 10.34 -7.90 -0.44
C GLU A 111 10.26 -7.47 1.04
N ASP A 112 9.08 -7.10 1.54
CA ASP A 112 8.88 -6.76 2.95
C ASP A 112 8.65 -8.04 3.78
N GLU A 113 9.11 -8.04 5.03
CA GLU A 113 8.99 -9.22 5.92
C GLU A 113 7.56 -9.51 6.37
N ALA A 114 6.67 -8.52 6.25
CA ALA A 114 5.29 -8.60 6.75
C ALA A 114 4.30 -7.86 5.86
N VAL A 115 3.06 -8.31 5.92
CA VAL A 115 1.89 -7.62 5.36
C VAL A 115 1.20 -6.83 6.45
N TYR A 116 0.94 -5.54 6.20
CA TYR A 116 0.30 -4.63 7.14
C TYR A 116 -1.09 -4.24 6.64
N THR A 117 -2.08 -4.30 7.53
CA THR A 117 -3.43 -3.78 7.30
C THR A 117 -3.77 -2.79 8.40
N THR A 118 -3.91 -1.52 8.06
CA THR A 118 -4.14 -0.41 9.00
C THR A 118 -5.56 0.13 8.84
N LEU A 119 -6.37 0.08 9.88
CA LEU A 119 -7.75 0.54 9.85
C LEU A 119 -7.86 1.99 10.32
N VAL A 120 -8.49 2.83 9.48
CA VAL A 120 -8.78 4.25 9.78
C VAL A 120 -10.20 4.42 10.28
N SER A 121 -11.19 3.89 9.56
CA SER A 121 -12.60 3.98 9.96
C SER A 121 -13.40 2.80 9.42
N GLY A 122 -14.42 2.37 10.14
CA GLY A 122 -15.25 1.22 9.83
C GLY A 122 -14.79 -0.05 10.54
N SER A 123 -14.75 -1.18 9.84
CA SER A 123 -14.33 -2.47 10.36
C SER A 123 -13.66 -3.30 9.27
N VAL A 124 -12.58 -3.99 9.61
CA VAL A 124 -11.82 -4.86 8.71
C VAL A 124 -11.69 -6.25 9.30
N ARG A 125 -12.06 -7.26 8.53
CA ARG A 125 -11.71 -8.65 8.83
C ARG A 125 -10.53 -9.08 7.97
N THR A 126 -9.45 -9.49 8.62
CA THR A 126 -8.27 -10.04 7.95
C THR A 126 -8.18 -11.54 8.16
N ASN A 127 -7.76 -12.26 7.13
CA ASN A 127 -7.46 -13.69 7.20
C ASN A 127 -6.14 -13.93 6.44
N ASN A 128 -5.29 -14.84 6.95
CA ASN A 128 -4.21 -15.36 6.12
C ASN A 128 -4.75 -16.34 5.07
N LYS A 129 -4.00 -16.59 4.02
CA LYS A 129 -4.44 -17.47 2.89
C LYS A 129 -4.80 -18.88 3.33
N GLN A 130 -4.09 -19.42 4.34
CA GLN A 130 -4.37 -20.74 4.89
C GLN A 130 -5.58 -20.77 5.81
N SER A 131 -6.22 -19.60 6.06
CA SER A 131 -7.37 -19.44 6.96
C SER A 131 -7.13 -19.95 8.39
N THR A 132 -5.86 -20.04 8.81
CA THR A 132 -5.48 -20.46 10.17
C THR A 132 -5.57 -19.33 11.17
N TYR A 133 -5.46 -18.08 10.70
CA TYR A 133 -5.59 -16.86 11.48
C TYR A 133 -6.66 -15.94 10.90
N SER A 134 -7.48 -15.39 11.79
CA SER A 134 -8.48 -14.37 11.46
C SER A 134 -8.52 -13.36 12.57
N THR A 135 -8.53 -12.07 12.24
CA THR A 135 -8.76 -11.01 13.21
C THR A 135 -9.75 -9.98 12.68
N LEU A 136 -10.44 -9.33 13.60
CA LEU A 136 -11.34 -8.21 13.32
C LEU A 136 -10.71 -6.96 13.91
N LEU A 137 -10.40 -5.98 13.06
CA LEU A 137 -9.82 -4.71 13.46
C LEU A 137 -10.91 -3.69 13.77
N SER A 138 -10.65 -2.91 14.82
CA SER A 138 -11.33 -1.67 15.16
C SER A 138 -10.52 -0.47 14.67
N PRO A 139 -11.12 0.74 14.52
CA PRO A 139 -10.37 1.94 14.13
C PRO A 139 -9.14 2.17 15.03
N ASN A 140 -8.07 2.65 14.42
CA ASN A 140 -6.74 2.84 15.04
C ASN A 140 -6.04 1.53 15.44
N GLU A 141 -6.38 0.42 14.78
CA GLU A 141 -5.66 -0.84 14.91
C GLU A 141 -4.98 -1.22 13.58
N GLN A 142 -3.86 -1.91 13.72
CA GLN A 142 -3.09 -2.47 12.63
C GLN A 142 -2.89 -3.97 12.85
N CYS A 143 -3.24 -4.76 11.84
CA CYS A 143 -2.84 -6.16 11.75
C CYS A 143 -1.50 -6.26 11.04
N ILE A 144 -0.58 -7.04 11.58
CA ILE A 144 0.71 -7.38 11.00
C ILE A 144 0.75 -8.90 10.84
N TYR A 145 0.96 -9.35 9.61
CA TYR A 145 1.11 -10.76 9.31
C TYR A 145 2.50 -11.03 8.75
N TYR A 146 3.20 -11.96 9.35
CA TYR A 146 4.55 -12.41 8.97
C TYR A 146 4.46 -13.77 8.25
N PRO A 147 4.49 -13.82 6.91
CA PRO A 147 4.34 -15.06 6.16
C PRO A 147 5.44 -16.08 6.50
N GLY A 148 6.68 -15.63 6.67
CA GLY A 148 7.85 -16.49 6.90
C GLY A 148 7.77 -17.40 8.13
N ASN A 149 7.04 -16.99 9.17
CA ASN A 149 6.83 -17.77 10.39
C ASN A 149 5.35 -17.99 10.73
N ASN A 150 4.45 -17.65 9.81
CA ASN A 150 3.00 -17.78 9.93
C ASN A 150 2.48 -17.17 11.25
N ARG A 151 2.92 -15.93 11.58
CA ARG A 151 2.52 -15.21 12.79
C ARG A 151 1.65 -14.02 12.42
N MET A 152 0.57 -13.82 13.16
CA MET A 152 -0.30 -12.65 13.04
C MET A 152 -0.41 -11.94 14.40
N GLU A 153 -0.30 -10.63 14.40
CA GLU A 153 -0.46 -9.80 15.59
C GLU A 153 -1.27 -8.54 15.28
N THR A 154 -1.86 -7.97 16.32
CA THR A 154 -2.63 -6.71 16.23
C THR A 154 -2.08 -5.73 17.25
N ARG A 155 -1.91 -4.48 16.84
CA ARG A 155 -1.46 -3.39 17.72
C ARG A 155 -2.32 -2.13 17.52
N LYS A 156 -2.38 -1.30 18.54
CA LYS A 156 -2.93 0.05 18.45
C LYS A 156 -1.90 0.99 17.85
N ILE A 157 -2.35 1.86 16.98
CA ILE A 157 -1.49 2.80 16.25
C ILE A 157 -2.21 4.15 16.07
N ASP A 158 -1.44 5.19 15.74
CA ASP A 158 -2.00 6.37 15.09
C ASP A 158 -2.04 6.12 13.57
N PRO A 159 -3.23 6.03 12.94
CA PRO A 159 -3.31 5.75 11.51
C PRO A 159 -2.70 6.87 10.66
N GLN A 160 -2.53 8.09 11.18
CA GLN A 160 -1.91 9.20 10.43
C GLN A 160 -0.45 8.89 10.08
N THR A 161 0.26 8.17 10.92
CA THR A 161 1.63 7.71 10.65
C THR A 161 1.69 6.87 9.36
N PHE A 162 0.70 6.02 9.13
CA PHE A 162 0.65 5.13 7.97
C PHE A 162 -0.02 5.74 6.74
N LEU A 163 -0.69 6.88 6.91
CA LEU A 163 -1.31 7.64 5.83
C LEU A 163 -0.46 8.82 5.33
N GLY A 164 0.70 9.03 5.92
CA GLY A 164 1.60 10.13 5.54
C GLY A 164 1.83 10.19 4.04
N TRP A 165 2.04 9.05 3.38
CA TRP A 165 2.29 8.98 1.95
C TRP A 165 1.13 9.51 1.10
N VAL A 166 -0.14 9.29 1.51
CA VAL A 166 -1.33 9.85 0.84
C VAL A 166 -1.39 11.38 0.98
N GLN A 167 -0.72 11.93 2.01
CA GLN A 167 -0.64 13.36 2.33
C GLN A 167 0.67 14.00 1.82
N GLY A 168 1.48 13.27 1.04
CA GLY A 168 2.77 13.76 0.54
C GLY A 168 3.87 13.82 1.60
N ARG A 169 3.82 12.98 2.63
CA ARG A 169 4.77 12.92 3.74
C ARG A 169 5.38 11.54 3.91
N PHE A 170 6.63 11.48 4.33
CA PHE A 170 7.21 10.31 4.97
C PHE A 170 7.14 10.51 6.48
N ILE A 171 6.46 9.60 7.16
CA ILE A 171 6.35 9.60 8.62
C ILE A 171 6.90 8.28 9.11
N PHE A 172 8.01 8.35 9.83
CA PHE A 172 8.69 7.21 10.42
C PHE A 172 8.50 7.24 11.93
N GLU A 173 8.12 6.15 12.53
CA GLU A 173 7.94 6.01 13.97
C GLU A 173 8.70 4.79 14.46
N ASN A 174 9.91 5.01 14.99
CA ASN A 174 10.80 3.94 15.46
C ASN A 174 11.07 2.87 14.39
N GLU A 175 11.13 3.28 13.11
CA GLU A 175 11.42 2.40 11.98
C GLU A 175 12.93 2.17 11.82
N THR A 176 13.31 0.99 11.35
CA THR A 176 14.70 0.69 11.04
C THR A 176 15.17 1.44 9.80
N LEU A 177 16.47 1.71 9.71
CA LEU A 177 17.06 2.33 8.52
C LEU A 177 16.79 1.49 7.26
N GLU A 178 16.73 0.17 7.40
CA GLU A 178 16.38 -0.73 6.30
C GLU A 178 14.95 -0.47 5.78
N GLU A 179 13.97 -0.40 6.69
CA GLU A 179 12.58 -0.13 6.33
C GLU A 179 12.42 1.25 5.69
N ILE A 180 13.09 2.27 6.24
CA ILE A 180 13.10 3.62 5.70
C ILE A 180 13.71 3.64 4.29
N LEU A 181 14.89 3.06 4.11
CA LEU A 181 15.58 3.08 2.81
C LEU A 181 14.84 2.26 1.75
N LYS A 182 14.11 1.19 2.12
CA LYS A 182 13.20 0.49 1.20
C LYS A 182 12.07 1.43 0.72
N GLN A 183 11.46 2.21 1.62
CA GLN A 183 10.42 3.18 1.24
C GLN A 183 10.97 4.29 0.33
N LEU A 184 12.14 4.87 0.70
CA LEU A 184 12.82 5.87 -0.13
C LEU A 184 13.24 5.30 -1.48
N GLY A 185 13.75 4.07 -1.52
CA GLY A 185 14.14 3.38 -2.75
C GLY A 185 12.99 3.21 -3.74
N ARG A 186 11.79 2.90 -3.25
CA ARG A 186 10.58 2.83 -4.08
C ARG A 186 10.15 4.19 -4.62
N TRP A 187 10.21 5.23 -3.79
CA TRP A 187 9.76 6.57 -4.19
C TRP A 187 10.75 7.30 -5.09
N TYR A 188 12.06 7.20 -4.81
CA TYR A 188 13.09 7.89 -5.60
C TYR A 188 13.67 7.02 -6.71
N ASP A 189 13.17 5.79 -6.91
CA ASP A 189 13.65 4.82 -7.88
C ASP A 189 15.14 4.55 -7.73
N THR A 190 15.58 4.27 -6.49
CA THR A 190 16.98 4.01 -6.15
C THR A 190 17.17 2.61 -5.57
N GLU A 191 18.38 2.06 -5.75
CA GLU A 191 18.82 0.80 -5.17
C GLU A 191 19.70 1.06 -3.95
N ILE A 192 19.56 0.23 -2.92
CA ILE A 192 20.28 0.39 -1.67
C ILE A 192 21.35 -0.69 -1.54
N PHE A 193 22.60 -0.27 -1.35
CA PHE A 193 23.73 -1.17 -1.12
C PHE A 193 24.37 -0.88 0.23
N TYR A 194 24.37 -1.87 1.14
CA TYR A 194 24.99 -1.75 2.46
C TYR A 194 26.42 -2.24 2.44
N GLN A 195 27.40 -1.36 2.66
CA GLN A 195 28.77 -1.75 2.97
C GLN A 195 28.89 -2.25 4.41
N ASN A 196 28.10 -1.69 5.33
CA ASN A 196 28.01 -2.12 6.72
C ASN A 196 26.56 -2.53 7.04
N PRO A 197 26.21 -3.83 7.00
CA PRO A 197 24.85 -4.28 7.28
C PRO A 197 24.35 -3.97 8.72
N ARG A 198 25.26 -3.68 9.66
CA ARG A 198 24.86 -3.40 11.05
C ARG A 198 24.06 -2.10 11.17
N VAL A 199 24.33 -1.10 10.33
CA VAL A 199 23.64 0.20 10.37
C VAL A 199 22.18 0.09 9.94
N ALA A 200 21.81 -0.95 9.19
CA ALA A 200 20.44 -1.21 8.76
C ALA A 200 19.44 -1.30 9.93
N LYS A 201 19.93 -1.66 11.13
CA LYS A 201 19.13 -1.82 12.35
C LYS A 201 18.94 -0.55 13.17
N TYR A 202 19.62 0.56 12.82
CA TYR A 202 19.40 1.84 13.50
C TYR A 202 17.96 2.28 13.31
N ARG A 203 17.36 2.87 14.36
CA ARG A 203 15.95 3.24 14.35
C ARG A 203 15.79 4.74 14.37
N PHE A 204 14.86 5.21 13.56
CA PHE A 204 14.60 6.63 13.37
C PHE A 204 13.13 6.95 13.57
N THR A 205 12.88 8.15 14.06
CA THR A 205 11.56 8.78 14.09
C THR A 205 11.69 10.13 13.40
N GLY A 206 10.78 10.42 12.48
CA GLY A 206 10.82 11.67 11.73
C GLY A 206 9.57 11.86 10.88
N ASN A 207 9.39 13.11 10.46
CA ASN A 207 8.30 13.51 9.58
C ASN A 207 8.85 14.51 8.56
N VAL A 208 8.95 14.11 7.30
CA VAL A 208 9.60 14.86 6.22
C VAL A 208 8.72 14.93 5.00
N ASP A 209 8.92 15.97 4.18
CA ASP A 209 8.19 16.12 2.92
C ASP A 209 8.64 15.05 1.92
N ARG A 210 7.68 14.42 1.25
CA ARG A 210 7.94 13.35 0.28
C ARG A 210 8.53 13.89 -1.03
N PHE A 211 8.32 15.18 -1.30
CA PHE A 211 8.78 15.85 -2.52
C PHE A 211 10.15 16.52 -2.37
N ASP A 212 10.75 16.48 -1.16
CA ASP A 212 12.13 16.93 -0.96
C ASP A 212 13.11 16.05 -1.75
N GLN A 213 14.32 16.58 -1.99
CA GLN A 213 15.38 15.79 -2.63
C GLN A 213 15.86 14.68 -1.69
N ILE A 214 16.11 13.49 -2.23
CA ILE A 214 16.59 12.35 -1.42
C ILE A 214 17.86 12.68 -0.63
N SER A 215 18.78 13.47 -1.22
CA SER A 215 20.00 13.94 -0.54
C SER A 215 19.72 14.70 0.74
N THR A 216 18.65 15.50 0.78
CA THR A 216 18.22 16.23 1.97
C THR A 216 17.82 15.27 3.08
N LEU A 217 17.02 14.25 2.74
CA LEU A 217 16.55 13.23 3.70
C LEU A 217 17.71 12.39 4.23
N LEU A 218 18.61 11.95 3.37
CA LEU A 218 19.80 11.18 3.76
C LEU A 218 20.70 11.99 4.68
N HIS A 219 20.91 13.29 4.38
CA HIS A 219 21.69 14.17 5.23
C HIS A 219 21.07 14.39 6.62
N MET A 220 19.75 14.41 6.75
CA MET A 220 19.07 14.45 8.05
C MET A 220 19.36 13.17 8.86
N ILE A 221 19.38 12.01 8.22
CA ILE A 221 19.71 10.73 8.85
C ILE A 221 21.16 10.71 9.34
N GLU A 222 22.12 11.18 8.52
CA GLU A 222 23.55 11.27 8.88
C GLU A 222 23.81 12.10 10.13
N LYS A 223 23.01 13.13 10.40
CA LYS A 223 23.12 13.96 11.60
C LYS A 223 22.70 13.25 12.89
N THR A 224 22.00 12.13 12.78
CA THR A 224 21.39 11.45 13.93
C THR A 224 22.23 10.26 14.42
N TYR A 225 22.89 9.55 13.49
CA TYR A 225 23.68 8.35 13.77
C TYR A 225 24.98 8.34 12.94
N PRO A 226 25.99 7.59 13.37
CA PRO A 226 27.24 7.44 12.62
C PRO A 226 27.02 6.54 11.39
N VAL A 227 26.30 7.04 10.41
CA VAL A 227 26.05 6.46 9.10
C VAL A 227 26.34 7.51 8.05
N SER A 228 26.85 7.12 6.91
CA SER A 228 27.06 8.01 5.77
C SER A 228 26.55 7.40 4.47
N PHE A 229 26.14 8.27 3.56
CA PHE A 229 25.58 7.85 2.28
C PHE A 229 26.41 8.40 1.12
N THR A 230 26.57 7.59 0.09
CA THR A 230 27.15 8.01 -1.20
C THR A 230 26.15 7.68 -2.29
N ILE A 231 25.75 8.69 -3.05
CA ILE A 231 24.79 8.52 -4.17
C ILE A 231 25.62 8.38 -5.46
N ASN A 232 25.50 7.23 -6.14
CA ASN A 232 26.15 6.92 -7.40
C ASN A 232 25.06 6.59 -8.44
N GLY A 233 24.62 7.61 -9.19
CA GLY A 233 23.49 7.45 -10.12
C GLY A 233 22.22 7.06 -9.36
N ARG A 234 21.72 5.85 -9.60
CA ARG A 234 20.53 5.29 -8.94
C ARG A 234 20.87 4.42 -7.71
N THR A 235 22.13 4.28 -7.36
CA THR A 235 22.54 3.47 -6.21
C THR A 235 22.94 4.34 -5.04
N ILE A 236 22.39 4.04 -3.87
CA ILE A 236 22.76 4.62 -2.57
C ILE A 236 23.61 3.60 -1.84
N VAL A 237 24.86 3.96 -1.58
CA VAL A 237 25.79 3.17 -0.78
C VAL A 237 25.74 3.64 0.66
N VAL A 238 25.43 2.73 1.57
CA VAL A 238 25.31 2.97 3.02
C VAL A 238 26.56 2.45 3.72
N LYS A 239 27.24 3.31 4.48
CA LYS A 239 28.54 3.04 5.14
C LYS A 239 28.43 3.12 6.64
#